data_2eee03a2392035cb5dd9613f2849434b
#
_entry.id   2eee03a2392035cb5dd9613f2849434b
#
_cell.length_a   1.000
_cell.length_b   1.000
_cell.length_c   1.000
_cell.angle_alpha   90.00
_cell.angle_beta   90.00
_cell.angle_gamma   90.00
#
_symmetry.space_group_name_H-M   'P 1'
#
loop_
_entity.id
_entity.type
_entity.pdbx_description
1 polymer ?
#
loop_
_entity_poly.entity_id
_entity_poly.type
_entity_poly.pdbx_seq_one_letter_code
_entity_poly.pdbx_strand_id
1 'polypeptide(L)'
;GLALGVWFIYTLDHLLDGIQLRDAAVTIRHRAHFDYRTHIKRLLIVVALILMAMGYWVPAGYYSFIALLAALTLFHFVINYLVPQRVKRLLFLKEVFIAFVVSIGLAISATIGDEMINASQNIVPFWILLFINLGNIILFSYFDREADKRSKTLSIAGLYSDKTLKRIIYLCLLVSTSLGIWDVVNENIALGSFSVFLLMQITLLLMAFFSEWFKTNDLYRFWG
;
A
#
# COMPACT_ATOMS: atom_id res chain seq x y z
N GLY A 1 12.99 -10.05 0.21
CA GLY A 1 11.76 -10.69 0.72
C GLY A 1 10.56 -9.77 0.63
N LEU A 2 10.56 -8.65 1.36
CA LEU A 2 9.39 -7.79 1.52
C LEU A 2 8.84 -7.26 0.18
N ALA A 3 9.68 -6.67 -0.66
CA ALA A 3 9.26 -6.14 -1.97
C ALA A 3 8.58 -7.21 -2.84
N LEU A 4 9.12 -8.44 -2.83
CA LEU A 4 8.53 -9.56 -3.55
C LEU A 4 7.17 -9.98 -2.94
N GLY A 5 7.03 -9.92 -1.61
CA GLY A 5 5.78 -10.17 -0.91
C GLY A 5 4.71 -9.13 -1.24
N VAL A 6 5.06 -7.85 -1.22
CA VAL A 6 4.15 -6.75 -1.61
C VAL A 6 3.73 -6.90 -3.07
N TRP A 7 4.68 -7.18 -3.97
CA TRP A 7 4.38 -7.43 -5.38
C TRP A 7 3.44 -8.63 -5.57
N PHE A 8 3.67 -9.72 -4.82
CA PHE A 8 2.81 -10.90 -4.84
C PHE A 8 1.36 -10.56 -4.46
N ILE A 9 1.17 -9.86 -3.33
CA ILE A 9 -0.15 -9.46 -2.82
C ILE A 9 -0.84 -8.55 -3.83
N TYR A 10 -0.14 -7.54 -4.35
CA TYR A 10 -0.66 -6.62 -5.35
C TYR A 10 -1.09 -7.33 -6.65
N THR A 11 -0.26 -8.22 -7.15
CA THR A 11 -0.55 -8.98 -8.38
C THR A 11 -1.72 -9.94 -8.17
N LEU A 12 -1.81 -10.56 -7.01
CA LEU A 12 -2.93 -11.44 -6.65
C LEU A 12 -4.25 -10.65 -6.55
N ASP A 13 -4.25 -9.48 -5.91
CA ASP A 13 -5.43 -8.60 -5.81
C ASP A 13 -5.95 -8.24 -7.21
N HIS A 14 -5.06 -7.78 -8.10
CA HIS A 14 -5.45 -7.43 -9.47
C HIS A 14 -5.88 -8.61 -10.33
N LEU A 15 -5.30 -9.79 -10.11
CA LEU A 15 -5.73 -11.01 -10.78
C LEU A 15 -7.16 -11.38 -10.34
N LEU A 16 -7.47 -11.30 -9.05
CA LEU A 16 -8.79 -11.60 -8.52
C LEU A 16 -9.82 -10.58 -9.00
N ASP A 17 -9.49 -9.30 -9.00
CA ASP A 17 -10.32 -8.23 -9.56
C ASP A 17 -10.58 -8.46 -11.06
N GLY A 18 -9.55 -8.79 -11.83
CA GLY A 18 -9.68 -9.12 -13.25
C GLY A 18 -10.60 -10.32 -13.51
N ILE A 19 -10.49 -11.37 -12.70
CA ILE A 19 -11.37 -12.55 -12.80
C ILE A 19 -12.82 -12.21 -12.43
N GLN A 20 -13.03 -11.35 -11.43
CA GLN A 20 -14.36 -10.94 -10.99
C GLN A 20 -15.05 -10.04 -12.03
N LEU A 21 -14.30 -9.12 -12.63
CA LEU A 21 -14.83 -8.16 -13.61
C LEU A 21 -15.01 -8.79 -15.01
N ARG A 22 -14.24 -9.80 -15.36
CA ARG A 22 -14.27 -10.47 -16.67
C ARG A 22 -14.26 -9.46 -17.85
N ASP A 23 -15.24 -9.57 -18.74
CA ASP A 23 -15.40 -8.71 -19.91
C ASP A 23 -15.79 -7.26 -19.55
N ALA A 24 -16.26 -7.01 -18.32
CA ALA A 24 -16.55 -5.67 -17.79
C ALA A 24 -15.29 -4.94 -17.29
N ALA A 25 -14.09 -5.53 -17.43
CA ALA A 25 -12.82 -4.91 -17.05
C ALA A 25 -12.54 -3.67 -17.93
N VAL A 26 -12.73 -2.49 -17.35
CA VAL A 26 -12.62 -1.20 -18.06
C VAL A 26 -11.17 -0.74 -18.15
N THR A 27 -10.31 -1.12 -17.20
CA THR A 27 -8.91 -0.72 -17.21
C THR A 27 -8.06 -1.70 -18.01
N ILE A 28 -7.10 -1.17 -18.78
CA ILE A 28 -6.12 -1.98 -19.54
C ILE A 28 -5.44 -3.00 -18.61
N ARG A 29 -5.15 -2.59 -17.37
CA ARG A 29 -4.51 -3.42 -16.35
C ARG A 29 -5.37 -4.63 -15.95
N HIS A 30 -6.63 -4.43 -15.58
CA HIS A 30 -7.53 -5.54 -15.21
C HIS A 30 -7.76 -6.49 -16.40
N ARG A 31 -7.87 -5.94 -17.60
CA ARG A 31 -8.01 -6.72 -18.83
C ARG A 31 -6.77 -7.57 -19.09
N ALA A 32 -5.58 -6.99 -18.98
CA ALA A 32 -4.33 -7.72 -19.12
C ALA A 32 -4.21 -8.85 -18.07
N HIS A 33 -4.57 -8.60 -16.80
CA HIS A 33 -4.58 -9.66 -15.78
C HIS A 33 -5.60 -10.76 -16.08
N PHE A 34 -6.74 -10.43 -16.66
CA PHE A 34 -7.71 -11.44 -17.08
C PHE A 34 -7.23 -12.24 -18.30
N ASP A 35 -6.69 -11.58 -19.31
CA ASP A 35 -6.22 -12.23 -20.54
C ASP A 35 -5.03 -13.17 -20.27
N TYR A 36 -4.09 -12.74 -19.45
CA TYR A 36 -2.90 -13.50 -19.06
C TYR A 36 -3.06 -14.29 -17.76
N ARG A 37 -4.29 -14.50 -17.25
CA ARG A 37 -4.56 -15.11 -15.94
C ARG A 37 -3.85 -16.43 -15.68
N THR A 38 -3.71 -17.28 -16.70
CA THR A 38 -3.04 -18.57 -16.56
C THR A 38 -1.54 -18.42 -16.32
N HIS A 39 -0.89 -17.50 -17.03
CA HIS A 39 0.54 -17.21 -16.86
C HIS A 39 0.80 -16.53 -15.51
N ILE A 40 -0.04 -15.57 -15.14
CA ILE A 40 0.06 -14.86 -13.86
C ILE A 40 -0.14 -15.84 -12.69
N LYS A 41 -1.11 -16.77 -12.76
CA LYS A 41 -1.28 -17.81 -11.73
C LYS A 41 -0.01 -18.67 -11.57
N ARG A 42 0.58 -19.11 -12.68
CA ARG A 42 1.84 -19.89 -12.64
C ARG A 42 2.98 -19.08 -12.02
N LEU A 43 3.11 -17.82 -12.41
CA LEU A 43 4.13 -16.93 -11.86
C LEU A 43 3.91 -16.71 -10.35
N LEU A 44 2.69 -16.49 -9.90
CA LEU A 44 2.37 -16.36 -8.48
C LEU A 44 2.71 -17.62 -7.69
N ILE A 45 2.49 -18.82 -8.25
CA ILE A 45 2.90 -20.08 -7.59
C ILE A 45 4.43 -20.12 -7.44
N VAL A 46 5.18 -19.78 -8.49
CA VAL A 46 6.65 -19.73 -8.42
C VAL A 46 7.12 -18.72 -7.37
N VAL A 47 6.54 -17.52 -7.35
CA VAL A 47 6.89 -16.49 -6.37
C VAL A 47 6.53 -16.92 -4.95
N ALA A 48 5.39 -17.59 -4.74
CA ALA A 48 5.02 -18.16 -3.44
C ALA A 48 6.06 -19.19 -2.96
N LEU A 49 6.52 -20.07 -3.84
CA LEU A 49 7.58 -21.04 -3.52
C LEU A 49 8.91 -20.35 -3.15
N ILE A 50 9.28 -19.29 -3.88
CA ILE A 50 10.47 -18.50 -3.57
C ILE A 50 10.31 -17.82 -2.20
N LEU A 51 9.15 -17.21 -1.91
CA LEU A 51 8.89 -16.59 -0.61
C LEU A 51 8.95 -17.60 0.54
N MET A 52 8.39 -18.78 0.35
CA MET A 52 8.50 -19.87 1.34
C MET A 52 9.96 -20.30 1.55
N ALA A 53 10.72 -20.47 0.47
CA ALA A 53 12.14 -20.80 0.56
C ALA A 53 12.93 -19.69 1.27
N MET A 54 12.66 -18.41 0.96
CA MET A 54 13.28 -17.27 1.65
C MET A 54 12.92 -17.23 3.14
N GLY A 55 11.74 -17.70 3.52
CA GLY A 55 11.30 -17.80 4.92
C GLY A 55 12.23 -18.68 5.77
N TYR A 56 12.89 -19.66 5.16
CA TYR A 56 13.84 -20.53 5.86
C TYR A 56 15.06 -19.76 6.43
N TRP A 57 15.48 -18.68 5.77
CA TRP A 57 16.60 -17.85 6.25
C TRP A 57 16.20 -16.73 7.20
N VAL A 58 14.90 -16.57 7.47
CA VAL A 58 14.42 -15.57 8.43
C VAL A 58 14.61 -16.12 9.84
N PRO A 59 15.18 -15.34 10.79
CA PRO A 59 15.31 -15.75 12.17
C PRO A 59 13.95 -16.13 12.78
N ALA A 60 13.93 -17.22 13.59
CA ALA A 60 12.69 -17.79 14.13
C ALA A 60 11.83 -16.78 14.92
N GLY A 61 12.47 -15.78 15.57
CA GLY A 61 11.79 -14.73 16.31
C GLY A 61 10.83 -13.89 15.45
N TYR A 62 10.98 -13.88 14.11
CA TYR A 62 10.11 -13.12 13.21
C TYR A 62 8.95 -13.93 12.63
N TYR A 63 8.86 -15.23 12.89
CA TYR A 63 7.78 -16.06 12.33
C TYR A 63 6.39 -15.65 12.81
N SER A 64 6.26 -15.22 14.06
CA SER A 64 5.00 -14.69 14.59
C SER A 64 4.54 -13.42 13.83
N PHE A 65 5.48 -12.54 13.47
CA PHE A 65 5.18 -11.35 12.67
C PHE A 65 4.80 -11.68 11.23
N ILE A 66 5.52 -12.62 10.61
CA ILE A 66 5.18 -13.09 9.25
C ILE A 66 3.78 -13.73 9.27
N ALA A 67 3.47 -14.55 10.26
CA ALA A 67 2.15 -15.14 10.43
C ALA A 67 1.06 -14.07 10.64
N LEU A 68 1.34 -13.05 11.45
CA LEU A 68 0.43 -11.92 11.65
C LEU A 68 0.18 -11.16 10.35
N LEU A 69 1.22 -10.79 9.59
CA LEU A 69 1.07 -10.11 8.31
C LEU A 69 0.31 -10.96 7.29
N ALA A 70 0.59 -12.26 7.25
CA ALA A 70 -0.14 -13.20 6.39
C ALA A 70 -1.62 -13.29 6.79
N ALA A 71 -1.93 -13.36 8.10
CA ALA A 71 -3.30 -13.38 8.61
C ALA A 71 -4.03 -12.07 8.30
N LEU A 72 -3.39 -10.91 8.47
CA LEU A 72 -3.96 -9.60 8.13
C LEU A 72 -4.22 -9.50 6.63
N THR A 73 -3.29 -9.96 5.80
CA THR A 73 -3.45 -10.00 4.34
C THR A 73 -4.60 -10.91 3.93
N LEU A 74 -4.69 -12.11 4.52
CA LEU A 74 -5.79 -13.03 4.28
C LEU A 74 -7.13 -12.43 4.70
N PHE A 75 -7.18 -11.78 5.86
CA PHE A 75 -8.36 -11.07 6.35
C PHE A 75 -8.80 -9.96 5.37
N HIS A 76 -7.84 -9.21 4.81
CA HIS A 76 -8.12 -8.24 3.76
C HIS A 76 -8.80 -8.88 2.53
N PHE A 77 -8.26 -10.00 2.04
CA PHE A 77 -8.87 -10.71 0.91
C PHE A 77 -10.27 -11.25 1.25
N VAL A 78 -10.45 -11.83 2.43
CA VAL A 78 -11.77 -12.30 2.90
C VAL A 78 -12.78 -11.15 2.88
N ILE A 79 -12.44 -9.99 3.46
CA ILE A 79 -13.31 -8.82 3.44
C ILE A 79 -13.56 -8.35 2.00
N ASN A 80 -12.52 -8.27 1.19
CA ASN A 80 -12.63 -7.70 -0.15
C ASN A 80 -13.45 -8.57 -1.10
N TYR A 81 -13.40 -9.90 -0.96
CA TYR A 81 -14.02 -10.81 -1.92
C TYR A 81 -15.27 -11.54 -1.39
N LEU A 82 -15.39 -11.76 -0.08
CA LEU A 82 -16.50 -12.51 0.50
C LEU A 82 -17.57 -11.61 1.14
N VAL A 83 -17.24 -10.38 1.54
CA VAL A 83 -18.20 -9.49 2.21
C VAL A 83 -19.06 -8.76 1.16
N PRO A 84 -20.41 -8.71 1.34
CA PRO A 84 -21.29 -8.01 0.43
C PRO A 84 -20.97 -6.51 0.34
N GLN A 85 -21.14 -5.91 -0.84
CA GLN A 85 -20.81 -4.49 -1.09
C GLN A 85 -21.51 -3.50 -0.13
N ARG A 86 -22.72 -3.86 0.39
CA ARG A 86 -23.45 -3.02 1.36
C ARG A 86 -22.67 -2.88 2.68
N VAL A 87 -22.01 -3.95 3.13
CA VAL A 87 -21.21 -3.97 4.35
C VAL A 87 -19.84 -3.33 4.08
N LYS A 88 -19.28 -3.48 2.88
CA LYS A 88 -18.03 -2.83 2.48
C LYS A 88 -18.09 -1.30 2.56
N ARG A 89 -19.27 -0.69 2.36
CA ARG A 89 -19.45 0.75 2.55
C ARG A 89 -19.24 1.21 4.00
N LEU A 90 -19.46 0.32 4.96
CA LEU A 90 -19.20 0.57 6.38
C LEU A 90 -17.72 0.31 6.73
N LEU A 91 -17.04 -0.51 5.93
CA LEU A 91 -15.62 -0.81 6.08
C LEU A 91 -14.78 0.21 5.30
N PHE A 92 -14.97 1.46 5.63
CA PHE A 92 -14.22 2.67 5.24
C PHE A 92 -12.69 2.53 5.31
N LEU A 93 -12.26 1.38 5.75
CA LEU A 93 -10.94 1.09 6.24
C LEU A 93 -10.06 0.34 5.22
N LYS A 94 -10.53 0.10 3.97
CA LYS A 94 -9.69 -0.67 3.01
C LYS A 94 -8.34 0.02 2.82
N GLU A 95 -8.35 1.29 2.50
CA GLU A 95 -7.16 2.10 2.25
C GLU A 95 -6.32 2.28 3.52
N VAL A 96 -6.98 2.58 4.65
CA VAL A 96 -6.32 2.69 5.96
C VAL A 96 -5.71 1.35 6.38
N PHE A 97 -6.43 0.26 6.17
CA PHE A 97 -5.97 -1.08 6.51
C PHE A 97 -4.74 -1.48 5.68
N ILE A 98 -4.77 -1.25 4.36
CA ILE A 98 -3.63 -1.52 3.49
C ILE A 98 -2.41 -0.68 3.93
N ALA A 99 -2.61 0.63 4.16
CA ALA A 99 -1.54 1.51 4.66
C ALA A 99 -0.94 0.97 5.96
N PHE A 100 -1.78 0.51 6.90
CA PHE A 100 -1.35 -0.05 8.17
C PHE A 100 -0.53 -1.33 8.00
N VAL A 101 -1.02 -2.30 7.20
CA VAL A 101 -0.33 -3.57 6.96
C VAL A 101 1.02 -3.35 6.28
N VAL A 102 1.07 -2.47 5.27
CA VAL A 102 2.32 -2.13 4.58
C VAL A 102 3.31 -1.46 5.53
N SER A 103 2.83 -0.52 6.36
CA SER A 103 3.70 0.21 7.30
C SER A 103 4.25 -0.69 8.41
N ILE A 104 3.45 -1.63 8.92
CA ILE A 104 3.93 -2.68 9.84
C ILE A 104 5.01 -3.53 9.15
N GLY A 105 4.75 -4.00 7.93
CA GLY A 105 5.70 -4.81 7.17
C GLY A 105 7.04 -4.10 6.97
N LEU A 106 7.01 -2.79 6.62
CA LEU A 106 8.21 -1.97 6.46
C LEU A 106 8.94 -1.75 7.79
N ALA A 107 8.21 -1.38 8.85
CA ALA A 107 8.80 -1.14 10.17
C ALA A 107 9.50 -2.40 10.72
N ILE A 108 8.84 -3.57 10.62
CA ILE A 108 9.42 -4.84 11.08
C ILE A 108 10.60 -5.25 10.19
N SER A 109 10.52 -5.06 8.87
CA SER A 109 11.64 -5.44 7.99
C SER A 109 12.91 -4.63 8.25
N ALA A 110 12.77 -3.40 8.72
CA ALA A 110 13.90 -2.56 9.13
C ALA A 110 14.60 -3.07 10.41
N THR A 111 13.89 -3.87 11.23
CA THR A 111 14.46 -4.44 12.47
C THR A 111 15.14 -5.79 12.26
N ILE A 112 14.98 -6.42 11.09
CA ILE A 112 15.59 -7.70 10.80
C ILE A 112 17.10 -7.52 10.61
N GLY A 113 17.88 -8.01 11.55
CA GLY A 113 19.36 -7.92 11.53
C GLY A 113 19.96 -7.15 12.69
N ASP A 114 19.18 -6.37 13.42
CA ASP A 114 19.62 -5.72 14.65
C ASP A 114 19.10 -6.48 15.86
N GLU A 115 20.01 -7.07 16.63
CA GLU A 115 19.67 -7.90 17.81
C GLU A 115 19.00 -7.10 18.95
N MET A 116 18.96 -5.78 18.89
CA MET A 116 18.55 -4.91 19.99
C MET A 116 17.77 -3.64 19.55
N ILE A 117 16.85 -3.74 18.62
CA ILE A 117 15.99 -2.58 18.38
C ILE A 117 14.88 -2.55 19.43
N ASN A 118 14.98 -1.60 20.35
CA ASN A 118 13.90 -1.28 21.28
C ASN A 118 12.63 -0.92 20.46
N ALA A 119 11.54 -1.64 20.68
CA ALA A 119 10.26 -1.38 20.00
C ALA A 119 9.81 0.09 20.13
N SER A 120 10.24 0.78 21.20
CA SER A 120 9.98 2.21 21.44
C SER A 120 10.65 3.13 20.41
N GLN A 121 11.80 2.75 19.85
CA GLN A 121 12.52 3.57 18.86
C GLN A 121 11.89 3.53 17.47
N ASN A 122 11.06 2.52 17.19
CA ASN A 122 10.41 2.35 15.88
C ASN A 122 8.98 2.89 15.81
N ILE A 123 8.47 3.43 16.92
CA ILE A 123 7.07 3.85 16.97
C ILE A 123 6.81 5.09 16.12
N VAL A 124 7.73 6.05 16.14
CA VAL A 124 7.58 7.29 15.35
C VAL A 124 7.83 7.04 13.85
N PRO A 125 8.93 6.36 13.45
CA PRO A 125 9.11 5.91 12.06
C PRO A 125 7.92 5.13 11.49
N PHE A 126 7.29 4.26 12.30
CA PHE A 126 6.06 3.58 11.90
C PHE A 126 4.92 4.55 11.57
N TRP A 127 4.67 5.56 12.42
CA TRP A 127 3.62 6.55 12.16
C TRP A 127 3.95 7.43 10.95
N ILE A 128 5.22 7.81 10.76
CA ILE A 128 5.67 8.52 9.55
C ILE A 128 5.32 7.71 8.30
N LEU A 129 5.71 6.43 8.26
CA LEU A 129 5.43 5.52 7.16
C LEU A 129 3.92 5.32 6.96
N LEU A 130 3.15 5.20 8.05
CA LEU A 130 1.71 5.04 7.96
C LEU A 130 1.03 6.22 7.25
N PHE A 131 1.40 7.45 7.61
CA PHE A 131 0.82 8.63 6.97
C PHE A 131 1.31 8.81 5.53
N ILE A 132 2.58 8.48 5.22
CA ILE A 132 3.08 8.49 3.84
C ILE A 132 2.30 7.45 3.00
N ASN A 133 2.19 6.22 3.47
CA ASN A 133 1.48 5.14 2.76
C ASN A 133 0.00 5.46 2.60
N LEU A 134 -0.64 6.02 3.63
CA LEU A 134 -2.04 6.43 3.55
C LEU A 134 -2.23 7.54 2.51
N GLY A 135 -1.39 8.56 2.52
CA GLY A 135 -1.40 9.62 1.52
C GLY A 135 -1.20 9.09 0.11
N ASN A 136 -0.26 8.15 -0.06
CA ASN A 136 0.01 7.47 -1.33
C ASN A 136 -1.22 6.70 -1.84
N ILE A 137 -1.80 5.84 -1.01
CA ILE A 137 -2.96 5.02 -1.39
C ILE A 137 -4.17 5.91 -1.75
N ILE A 138 -4.42 6.97 -0.99
CA ILE A 138 -5.51 7.92 -1.29
C ILE A 138 -5.24 8.67 -2.60
N LEU A 139 -3.99 9.04 -2.88
CA LEU A 139 -3.61 9.71 -4.12
C LEU A 139 -3.81 8.78 -5.33
N PHE A 140 -3.44 7.51 -5.24
CA PHE A 140 -3.71 6.53 -6.29
C PHE A 140 -5.20 6.28 -6.48
N SER A 141 -5.96 6.16 -5.40
CA SER A 141 -7.42 6.07 -5.46
C SER A 141 -8.04 7.30 -6.13
N TYR A 142 -7.48 8.51 -5.90
CA TYR A 142 -7.89 9.73 -6.59
C TYR A 142 -7.64 9.65 -8.10
N PHE A 143 -6.48 9.14 -8.54
CA PHE A 143 -6.18 8.98 -9.96
C PHE A 143 -7.06 7.92 -10.63
N ASP A 144 -7.29 6.79 -9.97
CA ASP A 144 -8.10 5.68 -10.50
C ASP A 144 -9.62 5.90 -10.37
N ARG A 145 -10.07 7.03 -9.84
CA ARG A 145 -11.48 7.34 -9.54
C ARG A 145 -12.45 7.05 -10.69
N GLU A 146 -12.10 7.46 -11.91
CA GLU A 146 -12.97 7.26 -13.07
C GLU A 146 -13.02 5.78 -13.49
N ALA A 147 -11.91 5.07 -13.33
CA ALA A 147 -11.85 3.64 -13.56
C ALA A 147 -12.70 2.87 -12.53
N ASP A 148 -12.58 3.26 -11.24
CA ASP A 148 -13.35 2.69 -10.15
C ASP A 148 -14.86 2.90 -10.32
N LYS A 149 -15.28 4.09 -10.73
CA LYS A 149 -16.69 4.36 -11.05
C LYS A 149 -17.22 3.47 -12.17
N ARG A 150 -16.44 3.30 -13.25
CA ARG A 150 -16.84 2.47 -14.40
C ARG A 150 -16.90 0.98 -14.03
N SER A 151 -15.98 0.50 -13.22
CA SER A 151 -15.94 -0.89 -12.72
C SER A 151 -16.85 -1.12 -11.52
N LYS A 152 -17.52 -0.08 -11.01
CA LYS A 152 -18.37 -0.12 -9.80
C LYS A 152 -17.63 -0.63 -8.56
N THR A 153 -16.30 -0.43 -8.52
CA THR A 153 -15.49 -0.73 -7.36
C THR A 153 -15.67 0.37 -6.30
N LEU A 154 -15.74 -0.06 -5.03
CA LEU A 154 -15.80 0.88 -3.91
C LEU A 154 -14.38 1.30 -3.53
N SER A 155 -14.12 2.59 -3.64
CA SER A 155 -12.88 3.22 -3.19
C SER A 155 -13.19 4.50 -2.41
N ILE A 156 -12.24 4.97 -1.61
CA ILE A 156 -12.36 6.24 -0.88
C ILE A 156 -12.62 7.40 -1.85
N ALA A 157 -12.06 7.34 -3.05
CA ALA A 157 -12.27 8.35 -4.07
C ALA A 157 -13.72 8.41 -4.57
N GLY A 158 -14.46 7.31 -4.50
CA GLY A 158 -15.88 7.28 -4.83
C GLY A 158 -16.77 7.97 -3.80
N LEU A 159 -16.29 8.14 -2.56
CA LEU A 159 -17.06 8.63 -1.41
C LEU A 159 -16.84 10.14 -1.16
N TYR A 160 -15.67 10.67 -1.46
CA TYR A 160 -15.30 12.05 -1.15
C TYR A 160 -15.06 12.90 -2.40
N SER A 161 -15.21 14.22 -2.24
CA SER A 161 -14.88 15.17 -3.32
C SER A 161 -13.37 15.27 -3.54
N ASP A 162 -12.95 15.69 -4.72
CA ASP A 162 -11.54 15.90 -5.06
C ASP A 162 -10.85 16.86 -4.09
N LYS A 163 -11.54 17.93 -3.69
CA LYS A 163 -11.05 18.86 -2.66
C LYS A 163 -10.78 18.17 -1.34
N THR A 164 -11.69 17.30 -0.91
CA THR A 164 -11.58 16.57 0.36
C THR A 164 -10.42 15.59 0.32
N LEU A 165 -10.28 14.81 -0.77
CA LEU A 165 -9.18 13.86 -0.94
C LEU A 165 -7.83 14.57 -0.91
N LYS A 166 -7.67 15.65 -1.67
CA LYS A 166 -6.43 16.46 -1.66
C LYS A 166 -6.12 17.02 -0.27
N ARG A 167 -7.14 17.49 0.48
CA ARG A 167 -6.94 17.95 1.87
C ARG A 167 -6.45 16.83 2.77
N ILE A 168 -7.01 15.62 2.65
CA ILE A 168 -6.58 14.45 3.44
C ILE A 168 -5.13 14.10 3.09
N ILE A 169 -4.76 14.08 1.81
CA ILE A 169 -3.38 13.83 1.37
C ILE A 169 -2.43 14.84 1.97
N TYR A 170 -2.72 16.15 1.84
CA TYR A 170 -1.87 17.20 2.40
C TYR A 170 -1.76 17.11 3.93
N LEU A 171 -2.85 16.75 4.61
CA LEU A 171 -2.84 16.55 6.07
C LEU A 171 -1.95 15.37 6.45
N CYS A 172 -2.04 14.24 5.74
CA CYS A 172 -1.16 13.10 5.96
C CYS A 172 0.31 13.47 5.80
N LEU A 173 0.66 14.18 4.72
CA LEU A 173 2.03 14.63 4.47
C LEU A 173 2.51 15.63 5.52
N LEU A 174 1.66 16.56 5.95
CA LEU A 174 1.97 17.53 7.01
C LEU A 174 2.26 16.82 8.33
N VAL A 175 1.38 15.90 8.76
CA VAL A 175 1.56 15.13 10.00
C VAL A 175 2.84 14.31 9.94
N SER A 176 3.07 13.60 8.84
CA SER A 176 4.28 12.80 8.63
C SER A 176 5.56 13.66 8.69
N THR A 177 5.56 14.83 8.04
CA THR A 177 6.70 15.76 8.07
C THR A 177 6.94 16.28 9.50
N SER A 178 5.88 16.67 10.20
CA SER A 178 5.97 17.18 11.58
C SER A 178 6.53 16.12 12.54
N LEU A 179 6.09 14.88 12.41
CA LEU A 179 6.62 13.76 13.18
C LEU A 179 8.10 13.51 12.86
N GLY A 180 8.46 13.57 11.57
CA GLY A 180 9.86 13.39 11.15
C GLY A 180 10.79 14.48 11.67
N ILE A 181 10.38 15.74 11.62
CA ILE A 181 11.15 16.86 12.18
C ILE A 181 11.30 16.68 13.69
N TRP A 182 10.21 16.35 14.39
CA TRP A 182 10.24 16.09 15.83
C TRP A 182 11.21 14.97 16.19
N ASP A 183 11.23 13.89 15.41
CA ASP A 183 12.07 12.73 15.67
C ASP A 183 13.56 13.01 15.39
N VAL A 184 13.87 13.83 14.37
CA VAL A 184 15.24 14.31 14.10
C VAL A 184 15.72 15.25 15.21
N VAL A 185 14.87 16.19 15.67
CA VAL A 185 15.24 17.16 16.73
C VAL A 185 15.51 16.44 18.05
N ASN A 186 14.84 15.32 18.32
CA ASN A 186 15.09 14.49 19.50
C ASN A 186 16.19 13.43 19.28
N GLU A 187 16.92 13.49 18.16
CA GLU A 187 18.02 12.58 17.83
C GLU A 187 17.63 11.09 17.78
N ASN A 188 16.34 10.78 17.60
CA ASN A 188 15.87 9.40 17.54
C ASN A 188 16.13 8.76 16.17
N ILE A 189 16.07 9.56 15.08
CA ILE A 189 16.41 9.10 13.73
C ILE A 189 17.55 9.92 13.12
N ALA A 190 18.38 9.26 12.32
CA ALA A 190 19.43 9.92 11.58
C ALA A 190 18.85 10.84 10.49
N LEU A 191 19.49 11.98 10.25
CA LEU A 191 19.10 12.93 9.20
C LEU A 191 19.03 12.25 7.80
N GLY A 192 19.89 11.27 7.54
CA GLY A 192 19.85 10.49 6.30
C GLY A 192 18.55 9.71 6.13
N SER A 193 18.07 9.05 7.18
CA SER A 193 16.79 8.33 7.16
C SER A 193 15.60 9.28 6.95
N PHE A 194 15.63 10.43 7.64
CA PHE A 194 14.61 11.46 7.45
C PHE A 194 14.61 12.01 6.02
N SER A 195 15.78 12.17 5.40
CA SER A 195 15.90 12.63 4.01
C SER A 195 15.18 11.69 3.03
N VAL A 196 15.20 10.37 3.27
CA VAL A 196 14.46 9.40 2.47
C VAL A 196 12.95 9.61 2.62
N PHE A 197 12.45 9.75 3.85
CA PHE A 197 11.03 10.05 4.07
C PHE A 197 10.60 11.36 3.42
N LEU A 198 11.44 12.39 3.53
CA LEU A 198 11.17 13.69 2.93
C LEU A 198 11.10 13.60 1.39
N LEU A 199 12.01 12.83 0.76
CA LEU A 199 11.98 12.60 -0.68
C LEU A 199 10.68 11.92 -1.12
N MET A 200 10.23 10.89 -0.40
CA MET A 200 8.94 10.23 -0.66
C MET A 200 7.77 11.23 -0.56
N GLN A 201 7.77 12.08 0.47
CA GLN A 201 6.73 13.08 0.69
C GLN A 201 6.73 14.15 -0.40
N ILE A 202 7.90 14.65 -0.80
CA ILE A 202 8.03 15.62 -1.90
C ILE A 202 7.49 15.02 -3.19
N THR A 203 7.79 13.76 -3.49
CA THR A 203 7.26 13.06 -4.66
C THR A 203 5.73 13.03 -4.65
N LEU A 204 5.13 12.62 -3.53
CA LEU A 204 3.66 12.59 -3.38
C LEU A 204 3.05 13.98 -3.46
N LEU A 205 3.70 15.00 -2.87
CA LEU A 205 3.26 16.38 -2.93
C LEU A 205 3.25 16.92 -4.36
N LEU A 206 4.31 16.65 -5.13
CA LEU A 206 4.39 17.02 -6.54
C LEU A 206 3.30 16.33 -7.38
N MET A 207 3.08 15.03 -7.15
CA MET A 207 2.01 14.28 -7.82
C MET A 207 0.62 14.82 -7.47
N ALA A 208 0.37 15.18 -6.22
CA ALA A 208 -0.91 15.76 -5.79
C ALA A 208 -1.11 17.17 -6.34
N PHE A 209 -0.05 17.99 -6.40
CA PHE A 209 -0.09 19.36 -6.92
C PHE A 209 -0.30 19.39 -8.44
N PHE A 210 0.49 18.61 -9.17
CA PHE A 210 0.39 18.49 -10.63
C PHE A 210 -0.52 17.34 -11.07
N SER A 211 -1.56 17.05 -10.30
CA SER A 211 -2.40 15.86 -10.48
C SER A 211 -3.00 15.72 -11.87
N GLU A 212 -3.42 16.83 -12.51
CA GLU A 212 -3.98 16.80 -13.87
C GLU A 212 -2.94 16.35 -14.91
N TRP A 213 -1.71 16.81 -14.78
CA TRP A 213 -0.62 16.41 -15.67
C TRP A 213 -0.27 14.92 -15.53
N PHE A 214 -0.21 14.43 -14.29
CA PHE A 214 0.04 13.01 -14.01
C PHE A 214 -1.11 12.12 -14.50
N LYS A 215 -2.35 12.59 -14.37
CA LYS A 215 -3.55 11.87 -14.80
C LYS A 215 -3.66 11.76 -16.31
N THR A 216 -3.42 12.87 -17.04
CA THR A 216 -3.59 12.95 -18.50
C THR A 216 -2.68 11.97 -19.24
N ASN A 217 -1.49 11.69 -18.72
CA ASN A 217 -0.49 10.84 -19.36
C ASN A 217 -0.34 9.47 -18.68
N ASP A 218 -1.21 9.11 -17.76
CA ASP A 218 -1.08 7.91 -16.91
C ASP A 218 0.29 7.78 -16.18
N LEU A 219 1.00 8.91 -16.04
CA LEU A 219 2.36 8.95 -15.50
C LEU A 219 2.43 8.52 -14.04
N TYR A 220 1.34 8.72 -13.28
CA TYR A 220 1.27 8.27 -11.88
C TYR A 220 1.55 6.78 -11.73
N ARG A 221 1.30 5.96 -12.77
CA ARG A 221 1.55 4.51 -12.74
C ARG A 221 3.02 4.13 -12.81
N PHE A 222 3.89 5.06 -13.22
CA PHE A 222 5.34 4.84 -13.30
C PHE A 222 6.08 5.36 -12.07
N TRP A 223 5.45 6.25 -11.29
CA TRP A 223 6.08 6.94 -10.16
C TRP A 223 5.61 6.46 -8.79
N GLY A 224 4.60 5.58 -8.72
CA GLY A 224 4.00 5.10 -7.48
C GLY A 224 4.30 3.65 -7.10
#